data_d65ead0c9eead5f7aed5abb7f61dfaec
#
_entry.id   d65ead0c9eead5f7aed5abb7f61dfaec
#
_cell.length_a   1.000
_cell.length_b   1.000
_cell.length_c   1.000
_cell.angle_alpha   90.00
_cell.angle_beta   90.00
_cell.angle_gamma   90.00
#
_symmetry.space_group_name_H-M   'P 1'
#
loop_
_entity.id
_entity.type
_entity.pdbx_description
1 polymer ?
#
loop_
_entity_poly.entity_id
_entity_poly.type
_entity_poly.pdbx_seq_one_letter_code
_entity_poly.pdbx_strand_id
1 'polypeptide(L)'
;MKPQALFTLDLDRCTGCSACAIACRTENLVDQAVDWRRIHTFNELNFPGAAVYHYSLACNHCLEPACLYGCPANAYSKDPTTGAVLLEGDSCIGCQYCTWVCPYGAPQFNPAAGIVEKCTFCSHRLERELEPACVEACPVEALGFVERGSPDGVSPPGFPDVGLQPAIRLKPRRRRTRAPEMTASPLPTPTQTEIGGRILPVKLRSEWPLLVFTLLVAGLVAFVTAQLIEVSELHWPAALTVGIGAMMVSTLHLGKPTRAWRAVLNFRTSWVSREVALYSLFLGSVLFLGVSGSRSTFTSLLAVGLAYATLLSMDSVSNSPGLRVPTVPHSAMTTLTALFLLGLWVGSPWIALPAAALKIVLYLSRPVLQGPGWRALATLRLGLGFMLPALVWMAGIESMPLLLGGPLLAETLDRAQFYAELDFLTPRRQIRGDLAALLATDKA
;
A
#
# COMPACT_ATOMS: atom_id res chain seq x y z
N MET A 1 -4.11 -19.93 -20.99
CA MET A 1 -4.10 -18.46 -20.78
C MET A 1 -4.57 -17.78 -22.05
N LYS A 2 -5.39 -16.71 -21.93
CA LYS A 2 -5.80 -15.97 -23.15
C LYS A 2 -4.60 -15.16 -23.66
N PRO A 3 -4.29 -15.22 -24.97
CA PRO A 3 -3.23 -14.40 -25.54
C PRO A 3 -3.58 -12.91 -25.41
N GLN A 4 -2.58 -12.09 -25.04
CA GLN A 4 -2.73 -10.65 -24.96
C GLN A 4 -1.46 -9.97 -25.45
N ALA A 5 -1.50 -8.67 -25.69
CA ALA A 5 -0.33 -7.88 -26.02
C ALA A 5 0.68 -7.87 -24.87
N LEU A 6 1.97 -7.91 -25.18
CA LEU A 6 3.05 -7.88 -24.21
C LEU A 6 4.29 -7.14 -24.73
N PHE A 7 5.05 -6.55 -23.83
CA PHE A 7 6.38 -6.06 -24.12
C PHE A 7 7.41 -7.19 -24.08
N THR A 8 8.42 -7.09 -24.92
CA THR A 8 9.64 -7.91 -24.83
C THR A 8 10.84 -7.01 -24.57
N LEU A 9 11.80 -7.47 -23.79
CA LEU A 9 13.03 -6.73 -23.53
C LEU A 9 14.23 -7.67 -23.56
N ASP A 10 15.17 -7.39 -24.47
CA ASP A 10 16.46 -8.05 -24.56
C ASP A 10 17.48 -7.30 -23.69
N LEU A 11 17.88 -7.93 -22.57
CA LEU A 11 18.80 -7.33 -21.61
C LEU A 11 20.24 -7.22 -22.12
N ASP A 12 20.63 -8.03 -23.14
CA ASP A 12 21.95 -7.94 -23.76
C ASP A 12 22.05 -6.75 -24.72
N ARG A 13 20.94 -6.36 -25.34
CA ARG A 13 20.91 -5.26 -26.31
C ARG A 13 20.65 -3.91 -25.68
N CYS A 14 19.96 -3.87 -24.53
CA CYS A 14 19.57 -2.61 -23.89
C CYS A 14 20.80 -1.84 -23.37
N THR A 15 20.99 -0.62 -23.87
CA THR A 15 22.11 0.25 -23.51
C THR A 15 21.78 1.27 -22.42
N GLY A 16 20.51 1.33 -21.96
CA GLY A 16 20.07 2.31 -20.96
C GLY A 16 19.95 3.74 -21.49
N CYS A 17 19.94 3.96 -22.79
CA CYS A 17 19.98 5.30 -23.44
C CYS A 17 18.75 6.20 -23.17
N SER A 18 17.68 5.67 -22.57
CA SER A 18 16.44 6.37 -22.23
C SER A 18 15.61 6.90 -23.42
N ALA A 19 15.95 6.58 -24.68
CA ALA A 19 15.16 6.99 -25.86
C ALA A 19 13.69 6.57 -25.74
N CYS A 20 13.43 5.33 -25.26
CA CYS A 20 12.08 4.83 -25.04
C CYS A 20 11.29 5.60 -23.96
N ALA A 21 11.97 6.15 -22.94
CA ALA A 21 11.33 6.97 -21.92
C ALA A 21 10.97 8.36 -22.45
N ILE A 22 11.86 8.96 -23.25
CA ILE A 22 11.63 10.25 -23.90
C ILE A 22 10.49 10.11 -24.92
N ALA A 23 10.51 9.11 -25.79
CA ALA A 23 9.46 8.88 -26.76
C ALA A 23 8.09 8.65 -26.09
N CYS A 24 8.04 7.88 -25.00
CA CYS A 24 6.81 7.69 -24.23
C CYS A 24 6.27 9.01 -23.68
N ARG A 25 7.15 9.85 -23.13
CA ARG A 25 6.77 11.16 -22.58
C ARG A 25 6.24 12.10 -23.65
N THR A 26 6.93 12.19 -24.80
CA THR A 26 6.56 13.05 -25.92
C THR A 26 5.24 12.63 -26.56
N GLU A 27 5.11 11.33 -26.87
CA GLU A 27 3.91 10.79 -27.51
C GLU A 27 2.65 10.93 -26.67
N ASN A 28 2.75 10.68 -25.36
CA ASN A 28 1.60 10.67 -24.46
C ASN A 28 1.45 11.96 -23.65
N LEU A 29 2.22 13.01 -23.94
CA LEU A 29 2.22 14.30 -23.25
C LEU A 29 2.30 14.13 -21.71
N VAL A 30 3.15 13.20 -21.27
CA VAL A 30 3.26 12.85 -19.85
C VAL A 30 3.86 14.01 -19.06
N ASP A 31 3.18 14.41 -17.99
CA ASP A 31 3.61 15.48 -17.10
C ASP A 31 5.00 15.19 -16.48
N GLN A 32 5.74 16.26 -16.14
CA GLN A 32 7.08 16.13 -15.54
C GLN A 32 7.07 15.48 -14.15
N ALA A 33 5.93 15.53 -13.47
CA ALA A 33 5.78 14.93 -12.13
C ALA A 33 5.72 13.41 -12.13
N VAL A 34 5.49 12.77 -13.30
CA VAL A 34 5.31 11.32 -13.43
C VAL A 34 6.12 10.76 -14.59
N ASP A 35 6.48 9.47 -14.50
CA ASP A 35 7.22 8.75 -15.53
C ASP A 35 6.51 7.44 -15.86
N TRP A 36 5.84 7.36 -17.00
CA TRP A 36 5.15 6.14 -17.41
C TRP A 36 6.12 5.03 -17.82
N ARG A 37 7.31 5.37 -18.29
CA ARG A 37 8.40 4.44 -18.60
C ARG A 37 9.70 4.92 -17.95
N ARG A 38 10.40 3.99 -17.30
CA ARG A 38 11.66 4.26 -16.58
C ARG A 38 12.72 3.26 -16.91
N ILE A 39 13.97 3.71 -16.87
CA ILE A 39 15.14 2.83 -16.96
C ILE A 39 15.65 2.56 -15.54
N HIS A 40 15.80 1.29 -15.22
CA HIS A 40 16.43 0.84 -13.99
C HIS A 40 17.72 0.11 -14.35
N THR A 41 18.83 0.53 -13.74
CA THR A 41 20.14 -0.08 -13.97
C THR A 41 20.47 -1.05 -12.84
N PHE A 42 20.83 -2.27 -13.20
CA PHE A 42 21.42 -3.24 -12.29
C PHE A 42 22.93 -2.97 -12.21
N ASN A 43 23.48 -2.99 -11.00
CA ASN A 43 24.88 -2.66 -10.74
C ASN A 43 25.29 -1.27 -11.24
N GLU A 44 24.47 -0.24 -10.92
CA GLU A 44 24.72 1.15 -11.34
C GLU A 44 26.05 1.72 -10.82
N LEU A 45 26.57 1.18 -9.73
CA LEU A 45 27.87 1.56 -9.15
C LEU A 45 29.04 0.77 -9.75
N ASN A 46 28.77 -0.10 -10.74
CA ASN A 46 29.77 -0.85 -11.46
C ASN A 46 30.70 -1.69 -10.58
N PHE A 47 30.15 -2.39 -9.57
CA PHE A 47 30.93 -3.30 -8.73
C PHE A 47 31.55 -4.42 -9.58
N PRO A 48 32.84 -4.78 -9.33
CA PRO A 48 33.51 -5.89 -9.99
C PRO A 48 32.78 -7.22 -9.76
N GLY A 49 32.85 -8.12 -10.73
CA GLY A 49 32.20 -9.44 -10.65
C GLY A 49 30.72 -9.47 -10.99
N ALA A 50 30.01 -8.34 -10.96
CA ALA A 50 28.64 -8.23 -11.40
C ALA A 50 28.51 -7.53 -12.77
N ALA A 51 27.54 -7.96 -13.55
CA ALA A 51 27.29 -7.34 -14.84
C ALA A 51 26.44 -6.07 -14.70
N VAL A 52 26.70 -5.05 -15.53
CA VAL A 52 25.79 -3.91 -15.69
C VAL A 52 24.79 -4.22 -16.78
N TYR A 53 23.50 -4.02 -16.52
CA TYR A 53 22.44 -4.11 -17.52
C TYR A 53 21.24 -3.26 -17.13
N HIS A 54 20.33 -3.04 -18.06
CA HIS A 54 19.27 -2.06 -17.90
C HIS A 54 17.90 -2.68 -18.13
N TYR A 55 16.96 -2.33 -17.26
CA TYR A 55 15.53 -2.63 -17.42
C TYR A 55 14.77 -1.40 -17.89
N SER A 56 14.14 -1.50 -19.06
CA SER A 56 13.16 -0.51 -19.50
C SER A 56 11.77 -0.96 -19.08
N LEU A 57 11.24 -0.39 -17.99
CA LEU A 57 9.99 -0.79 -17.38
C LEU A 57 8.91 0.28 -17.51
N ALA A 58 7.69 -0.19 -17.73
CA ALA A 58 6.45 0.59 -17.71
C ALA A 58 5.36 -0.20 -16.97
N CYS A 59 4.07 0.11 -17.20
CA CYS A 59 3.01 -0.80 -16.79
C CYS A 59 3.14 -2.13 -17.55
N ASN A 60 3.04 -3.22 -16.81
CA ASN A 60 3.13 -4.57 -17.39
C ASN A 60 1.78 -5.12 -17.86
N HIS A 61 0.70 -4.36 -17.73
CA HIS A 61 -0.65 -4.77 -18.14
C HIS A 61 -0.98 -6.23 -17.77
N CYS A 62 -0.83 -6.55 -16.48
CA CYS A 62 -0.92 -7.89 -15.92
C CYS A 62 -2.19 -8.65 -16.37
N LEU A 63 -2.12 -10.00 -16.42
CA LEU A 63 -3.32 -10.81 -16.62
C LEU A 63 -4.31 -10.62 -15.48
N GLU A 64 -3.79 -10.64 -14.24
CA GLU A 64 -4.53 -10.43 -13.00
C GLU A 64 -4.14 -9.06 -12.39
N PRO A 65 -4.72 -7.96 -12.89
CA PRO A 65 -4.26 -6.62 -12.52
C PRO A 65 -4.81 -6.18 -11.15
N ALA A 66 -4.01 -6.26 -10.09
CA ALA A 66 -4.40 -5.83 -8.75
C ALA A 66 -4.90 -4.37 -8.68
N CYS A 67 -4.37 -3.49 -9.54
CA CYS A 67 -4.81 -2.09 -9.62
C CYS A 67 -6.26 -1.96 -10.12
N LEU A 68 -6.73 -2.84 -11.00
CA LEU A 68 -8.11 -2.87 -11.48
C LEU A 68 -9.04 -3.38 -10.37
N TYR A 69 -8.70 -4.51 -9.75
CA TYR A 69 -9.53 -5.09 -8.69
C TYR A 69 -9.56 -4.23 -7.44
N GLY A 70 -8.44 -3.57 -7.11
CA GLY A 70 -8.33 -2.71 -5.95
C GLY A 70 -8.98 -1.33 -6.11
N CYS A 71 -9.25 -0.87 -7.34
CA CYS A 71 -9.76 0.48 -7.56
C CYS A 71 -11.19 0.65 -7.02
N PRO A 72 -11.43 1.51 -6.00
CA PRO A 72 -12.77 1.68 -5.44
C PRO A 72 -13.74 2.39 -6.38
N ALA A 73 -13.22 3.24 -7.27
CA ALA A 73 -14.02 4.08 -8.17
C ALA A 73 -14.32 3.44 -9.53
N ASN A 74 -13.92 2.16 -9.75
CA ASN A 74 -14.01 1.51 -11.05
C ASN A 74 -13.39 2.33 -12.20
N ALA A 75 -12.28 3.01 -11.91
CA ALA A 75 -11.59 3.84 -12.89
C ALA A 75 -10.70 3.02 -13.86
N TYR A 76 -10.51 1.74 -13.61
CA TYR A 76 -9.72 0.85 -14.48
C TYR A 76 -10.62 -0.04 -15.32
N SER A 77 -10.19 -0.26 -16.56
CA SER A 77 -10.77 -1.24 -17.48
C SER A 77 -9.65 -2.10 -18.09
N LYS A 78 -10.00 -3.28 -18.59
CA LYS A 78 -9.09 -4.13 -19.36
C LYS A 78 -9.64 -4.29 -20.76
N ASP A 79 -8.88 -3.84 -21.75
CA ASP A 79 -9.23 -3.97 -23.16
C ASP A 79 -9.28 -5.45 -23.55
N PRO A 80 -10.40 -5.94 -24.11
CA PRO A 80 -10.57 -7.36 -24.42
C PRO A 80 -9.69 -7.81 -25.59
N THR A 81 -9.26 -6.91 -26.46
CA THR A 81 -8.50 -7.23 -27.67
C THR A 81 -7.01 -7.29 -27.37
N THR A 82 -6.48 -6.25 -26.74
CA THR A 82 -5.05 -6.12 -26.46
C THR A 82 -4.65 -6.61 -25.09
N GLY A 83 -5.61 -6.71 -24.14
CA GLY A 83 -5.34 -6.94 -22.72
C GLY A 83 -4.77 -5.71 -22.01
N ALA A 84 -4.77 -4.54 -22.65
CA ALA A 84 -4.31 -3.31 -22.03
C ALA A 84 -5.17 -2.96 -20.81
N VAL A 85 -4.52 -2.75 -19.67
CA VAL A 85 -5.18 -2.21 -18.48
C VAL A 85 -5.16 -0.70 -18.60
N LEU A 86 -6.30 -0.09 -18.80
CA LEU A 86 -6.47 1.34 -19.03
C LEU A 86 -7.01 2.02 -17.77
N LEU A 87 -6.67 3.28 -17.57
CA LEU A 87 -7.18 4.12 -16.47
C LEU A 87 -7.92 5.31 -17.06
N GLU A 88 -9.19 5.43 -16.67
CA GLU A 88 -10.04 6.58 -17.01
C GLU A 88 -9.86 7.69 -15.98
N GLY A 89 -9.22 8.78 -16.38
CA GLY A 89 -8.88 9.91 -15.49
C GLY A 89 -10.12 10.60 -14.90
N ASP A 90 -11.24 10.67 -15.65
CA ASP A 90 -12.49 11.29 -15.19
C ASP A 90 -13.21 10.46 -14.13
N SER A 91 -12.95 9.18 -14.09
CA SER A 91 -13.44 8.28 -13.06
C SER A 91 -12.52 8.20 -11.85
N CYS A 92 -11.28 8.63 -11.96
CA CYS A 92 -10.28 8.58 -10.89
C CYS A 92 -10.60 9.58 -9.78
N ILE A 93 -10.58 9.12 -8.52
CA ILE A 93 -10.75 9.94 -7.31
C ILE A 93 -9.42 10.38 -6.69
N GLY A 94 -8.29 9.89 -7.22
CA GLY A 94 -6.95 10.23 -6.72
C GLY A 94 -6.60 9.63 -5.35
N CYS A 95 -7.22 8.52 -4.93
CA CYS A 95 -6.97 7.86 -3.64
C CYS A 95 -5.62 7.13 -3.55
N GLN A 96 -4.89 7.03 -4.63
CA GLN A 96 -3.57 6.42 -4.73
C GLN A 96 -3.46 4.93 -4.31
N TYR A 97 -4.54 4.25 -3.96
CA TYR A 97 -4.49 2.85 -3.54
C TYR A 97 -3.86 1.93 -4.60
N CYS A 98 -4.07 2.23 -5.88
CA CYS A 98 -3.46 1.48 -6.98
C CYS A 98 -1.92 1.59 -7.00
N THR A 99 -1.32 2.62 -6.41
CA THR A 99 0.13 2.72 -6.26
C THR A 99 0.65 1.76 -5.19
N TRP A 100 -0.17 1.43 -4.20
CA TRP A 100 0.16 0.50 -3.12
C TRP A 100 0.05 -0.97 -3.56
N VAL A 101 -0.99 -1.29 -4.33
CA VAL A 101 -1.22 -2.68 -4.76
C VAL A 101 -0.33 -3.12 -5.92
N CYS A 102 0.32 -2.19 -6.62
CA CYS A 102 1.17 -2.50 -7.76
C CYS A 102 2.62 -2.77 -7.33
N PRO A 103 3.11 -4.03 -7.39
CA PRO A 103 4.49 -4.36 -7.02
C PRO A 103 5.53 -3.88 -8.03
N TYR A 104 5.09 -3.28 -9.12
CA TYR A 104 5.99 -2.79 -10.20
C TYR A 104 6.13 -1.26 -10.18
N GLY A 105 5.39 -0.56 -9.32
CA GLY A 105 5.41 0.91 -9.20
C GLY A 105 4.95 1.64 -10.48
N ALA A 106 4.09 0.99 -11.27
CA ALA A 106 3.64 1.55 -12.56
C ALA A 106 2.62 2.70 -12.40
N PRO A 107 1.56 2.59 -11.57
CA PRO A 107 0.67 3.73 -11.30
C PRO A 107 1.40 4.80 -10.50
N GLN A 108 1.27 6.06 -10.89
CA GLN A 108 1.90 7.19 -10.25
C GLN A 108 0.90 8.33 -10.09
N PHE A 109 0.91 8.98 -8.93
CA PHE A 109 0.05 10.11 -8.67
C PHE A 109 0.61 11.38 -9.30
N ASN A 110 -0.19 12.03 -10.13
CA ASN A 110 0.10 13.35 -10.66
C ASN A 110 -0.57 14.41 -9.76
N PRO A 111 0.19 15.15 -8.96
CA PRO A 111 -0.37 16.13 -8.02
C PRO A 111 -1.00 17.34 -8.75
N ALA A 112 -0.53 17.70 -9.94
CA ALA A 112 -1.09 18.79 -10.71
C ALA A 112 -2.48 18.44 -11.28
N ALA A 113 -2.63 17.20 -11.78
CA ALA A 113 -3.90 16.69 -12.28
C ALA A 113 -4.83 16.16 -11.15
N GLY A 114 -4.29 15.84 -9.97
CA GLY A 114 -5.02 15.23 -8.84
C GLY A 114 -5.53 13.82 -9.14
N ILE A 115 -4.90 13.10 -10.07
CA ILE A 115 -5.26 11.73 -10.47
C ILE A 115 -4.01 10.85 -10.55
N VAL A 116 -4.22 9.55 -10.64
CA VAL A 116 -3.15 8.61 -10.95
C VAL A 116 -3.02 8.47 -12.47
N GLU A 117 -1.79 8.25 -12.92
CA GLU A 117 -1.47 8.01 -14.33
C GLU A 117 -0.56 6.80 -14.48
N LYS A 118 -0.56 6.17 -15.66
CA LYS A 118 0.33 5.07 -16.03
C LYS A 118 0.32 4.80 -17.54
N CYS A 119 1.28 4.02 -18.02
CA CYS A 119 1.32 3.55 -19.41
C CYS A 119 -0.02 2.95 -19.86
N THR A 120 -0.43 3.24 -21.09
CA THR A 120 -1.66 2.79 -21.75
C THR A 120 -1.42 1.76 -22.87
N PHE A 121 -0.21 1.22 -23.06
CA PHE A 121 0.25 0.54 -24.27
C PHE A 121 0.26 1.44 -25.50
N CYS A 122 0.14 2.76 -25.35
CA CYS A 122 -0.15 3.65 -26.47
C CYS A 122 -1.38 3.20 -27.27
N SER A 123 -2.51 2.90 -26.59
CA SER A 123 -3.72 2.36 -27.22
C SER A 123 -4.15 3.14 -28.47
N HIS A 124 -4.03 4.47 -28.44
CA HIS A 124 -4.31 5.34 -29.57
C HIS A 124 -3.43 5.10 -30.79
N ARG A 125 -2.19 4.55 -30.61
CA ARG A 125 -1.33 4.13 -31.71
C ARG A 125 -1.70 2.74 -32.21
N LEU A 126 -1.97 1.81 -31.28
CA LEU A 126 -2.40 0.45 -31.62
C LEU A 126 -3.70 0.44 -32.44
N GLU A 127 -4.65 1.37 -32.16
CA GLU A 127 -5.85 1.58 -32.96
C GLU A 127 -5.57 2.01 -34.41
N ARG A 128 -4.36 2.53 -34.66
CA ARG A 128 -3.87 2.92 -36.00
C ARG A 128 -2.88 1.92 -36.58
N GLU A 129 -2.81 0.72 -36.01
CA GLU A 129 -1.87 -0.33 -36.43
C GLU A 129 -0.38 0.08 -36.30
N LEU A 130 -0.07 1.02 -35.41
CA LEU A 130 1.29 1.47 -35.11
C LEU A 130 1.80 0.85 -33.83
N GLU A 131 3.09 0.54 -33.77
CA GLU A 131 3.73 0.08 -32.54
C GLU A 131 3.74 1.17 -31.44
N PRO A 132 3.82 0.78 -30.14
CA PRO A 132 4.01 1.75 -29.07
C PRO A 132 5.25 2.62 -29.31
N ALA A 133 5.14 3.94 -29.12
CA ALA A 133 6.20 4.90 -29.40
C ALA A 133 7.55 4.55 -28.76
N CYS A 134 7.54 3.95 -27.59
CA CYS A 134 8.75 3.53 -26.88
C CYS A 134 9.45 2.32 -27.54
N VAL A 135 8.72 1.50 -28.30
CA VAL A 135 9.27 0.36 -29.07
C VAL A 135 9.90 0.90 -30.33
N GLU A 136 9.15 1.68 -31.11
CA GLU A 136 9.60 2.29 -32.36
C GLU A 136 10.87 3.15 -32.17
N ALA A 137 10.95 3.88 -31.03
CA ALA A 137 12.10 4.73 -30.71
C ALA A 137 13.33 3.97 -30.18
N CYS A 138 13.30 2.64 -30.06
CA CYS A 138 14.43 1.90 -29.49
C CYS A 138 15.54 1.69 -30.53
N PRO A 139 16.68 2.44 -30.47
CA PRO A 139 17.67 2.43 -31.57
C PRO A 139 18.44 1.11 -31.71
N VAL A 140 18.36 0.27 -30.68
CA VAL A 140 19.05 -1.04 -30.65
C VAL A 140 18.05 -2.19 -30.66
N GLU A 141 16.76 -1.93 -30.90
CA GLU A 141 15.67 -2.92 -30.91
C GLU A 141 15.70 -3.87 -29.71
N ALA A 142 16.11 -3.36 -28.55
CA ALA A 142 16.12 -4.12 -27.30
C ALA A 142 14.71 -4.25 -26.72
N LEU A 143 13.87 -3.21 -26.92
CA LEU A 143 12.47 -3.19 -26.51
C LEU A 143 11.62 -3.55 -27.72
N GLY A 144 10.76 -4.55 -27.56
CA GLY A 144 9.83 -4.99 -28.60
C GLY A 144 8.40 -5.08 -28.09
N PHE A 145 7.47 -5.34 -28.98
CA PHE A 145 6.06 -5.50 -28.72
C PHE A 145 5.52 -6.72 -29.47
N VAL A 146 4.66 -7.49 -28.83
CA VAL A 146 3.98 -8.66 -29.41
C VAL A 146 2.50 -8.49 -29.18
N GLU A 147 1.72 -8.43 -30.25
CA GLU A 147 0.27 -8.19 -30.18
C GLU A 147 -0.49 -9.33 -29.51
N ARG A 148 -0.07 -10.58 -29.75
CA ARG A 148 -0.69 -11.78 -29.17
C ARG A 148 0.38 -12.74 -28.68
N GLY A 149 0.66 -12.65 -27.41
CA GLY A 149 1.57 -13.57 -26.73
C GLY A 149 0.96 -14.09 -25.43
N SER A 150 1.43 -15.22 -24.97
CA SER A 150 1.15 -15.66 -23.60
C SER A 150 2.31 -15.25 -22.72
N PRO A 151 2.09 -14.63 -21.55
CA PRO A 151 3.12 -14.52 -20.54
C PRO A 151 3.65 -15.93 -20.21
N ASP A 152 4.94 -16.05 -19.95
CA ASP A 152 5.56 -17.35 -19.71
C ASP A 152 5.12 -18.03 -18.40
N GLY A 153 4.12 -17.45 -17.68
CA GLY A 153 3.56 -17.96 -16.43
C GLY A 153 4.49 -17.84 -15.23
N VAL A 154 5.75 -17.48 -15.46
CA VAL A 154 6.77 -17.26 -14.45
C VAL A 154 7.10 -15.78 -14.40
N SER A 155 7.22 -15.22 -13.21
CA SER A 155 7.66 -13.83 -13.06
C SER A 155 9.05 -13.66 -13.66
N PRO A 156 9.27 -12.64 -14.52
CA PRO A 156 10.58 -12.41 -15.10
C PRO A 156 11.66 -12.18 -14.03
N PRO A 157 12.93 -12.50 -14.28
CA PRO A 157 14.01 -12.23 -13.34
C PRO A 157 14.03 -10.78 -12.87
N GLY A 158 14.16 -10.55 -11.56
CA GLY A 158 14.11 -9.22 -10.95
C GLY A 158 12.69 -8.66 -10.70
N PHE A 159 11.65 -9.44 -11.02
CA PHE A 159 10.27 -9.09 -10.71
C PHE A 159 9.77 -9.89 -9.50
N PRO A 160 9.03 -9.26 -8.58
CA PRO A 160 8.40 -10.00 -7.48
C PRO A 160 7.33 -10.94 -8.02
N ASP A 161 7.39 -12.20 -7.59
CA ASP A 161 6.36 -13.19 -7.91
C ASP A 161 5.23 -13.12 -6.89
N VAL A 162 4.16 -12.45 -7.27
CA VAL A 162 2.96 -12.23 -6.44
C VAL A 162 1.67 -12.63 -7.17
N GLY A 163 1.79 -13.50 -8.18
CA GLY A 163 0.65 -14.07 -8.90
C GLY A 163 -0.05 -13.14 -9.90
N LEU A 164 0.48 -11.94 -10.17
CA LEU A 164 -0.17 -10.96 -11.07
C LEU A 164 0.03 -11.24 -12.56
N GLN A 165 0.94 -12.11 -12.91
CA GLN A 165 1.28 -12.50 -14.29
C GLN A 165 1.53 -11.28 -15.19
N PRO A 166 2.67 -10.59 -15.03
CA PRO A 166 2.99 -9.39 -15.80
C PRO A 166 3.15 -9.72 -17.29
N ALA A 167 2.54 -8.93 -18.19
CA ALA A 167 2.65 -9.10 -19.63
C ALA A 167 3.96 -8.48 -20.17
N ILE A 168 5.07 -8.98 -19.70
CA ILE A 168 6.40 -8.67 -20.20
C ILE A 168 7.20 -9.97 -20.31
N ARG A 169 7.98 -10.11 -21.37
CA ARG A 169 8.91 -11.20 -21.55
C ARG A 169 10.32 -10.63 -21.56
N LEU A 170 11.16 -11.12 -20.66
CA LEU A 170 12.57 -10.74 -20.62
C LEU A 170 13.41 -11.82 -21.30
N LYS A 171 14.23 -11.42 -22.24
CA LYS A 171 15.32 -12.27 -22.73
C LYS A 171 16.50 -12.08 -21.78
N PRO A 172 16.87 -13.15 -21.03
CA PRO A 172 17.92 -13.06 -20.05
C PRO A 172 19.27 -12.78 -20.71
N ARG A 173 20.14 -12.13 -19.97
CA ARG A 173 21.51 -11.88 -20.41
C ARG A 173 22.27 -13.20 -20.63
N ARG A 174 22.98 -13.31 -21.73
CA ARG A 174 23.89 -14.43 -21.96
C ARG A 174 25.02 -14.36 -20.91
N ARG A 175 25.23 -15.43 -20.14
CA ARG A 175 26.39 -15.52 -19.25
C ARG A 175 27.65 -15.36 -20.09
N ARG A 176 28.36 -14.25 -19.97
CA ARG A 176 29.74 -14.17 -20.41
C ARG A 176 30.57 -15.05 -19.48
N THR A 177 30.95 -16.23 -19.92
CA THR A 177 31.96 -17.07 -19.29
C THR A 177 33.30 -16.37 -19.41
N ARG A 178 33.62 -15.48 -18.54
CA ARG A 178 34.94 -15.00 -18.07
C ARG A 178 34.80 -13.62 -17.46
N ALA A 179 34.67 -13.59 -16.16
CA ALA A 179 35.13 -12.40 -15.43
C ALA A 179 36.64 -12.33 -15.62
N PRO A 180 37.25 -11.20 -15.99
CA PRO A 180 38.69 -11.03 -15.85
C PRO A 180 39.04 -11.26 -14.38
N GLU A 181 40.07 -12.03 -14.13
CA GLU A 181 40.70 -12.18 -12.83
C GLU A 181 41.28 -10.82 -12.43
N MET A 182 40.43 -9.98 -11.83
CA MET A 182 40.85 -8.71 -11.29
C MET A 182 41.24 -8.95 -9.84
N THR A 183 42.54 -8.74 -9.55
CA THR A 183 43.05 -8.56 -8.20
C THR A 183 42.27 -7.42 -7.52
N ALA A 184 41.28 -7.78 -6.77
CA ALA A 184 40.37 -6.85 -6.12
C ALA A 184 41.10 -6.12 -5.00
N SER A 185 41.38 -4.82 -5.18
CA SER A 185 41.49 -3.92 -4.04
C SER A 185 40.19 -3.99 -3.25
N PRO A 186 40.24 -4.01 -1.90
CA PRO A 186 39.01 -4.06 -1.11
C PRO A 186 38.20 -2.79 -1.40
N LEU A 187 37.11 -2.98 -2.16
CA LEU A 187 36.10 -1.92 -2.36
C LEU A 187 35.45 -1.61 -1.01
N PRO A 188 35.18 -0.34 -0.72
CA PRO A 188 34.42 0.02 0.45
C PRO A 188 33.07 -0.70 0.37
N THR A 189 32.76 -1.46 1.41
CA THR A 189 31.45 -2.12 1.56
C THR A 189 30.40 -1.00 1.52
N PRO A 190 29.47 -1.02 0.52
CA PRO A 190 28.43 0.00 0.49
C PRO A 190 27.70 -0.06 1.83
N THR A 191 27.66 1.05 2.54
CA THR A 191 26.89 1.14 3.78
C THR A 191 25.44 0.85 3.45
N GLN A 192 24.74 0.12 4.32
CA GLN A 192 23.30 -0.18 4.13
C GLN A 192 22.47 1.08 3.83
N THR A 193 22.98 2.26 4.19
CA THR A 193 22.42 3.57 3.91
C THR A 193 22.51 3.98 2.44
N GLU A 194 23.58 3.59 1.73
CA GLU A 194 23.77 3.91 0.31
C GLU A 194 23.03 2.92 -0.62
N ILE A 195 22.95 1.64 -0.21
CA ILE A 195 22.15 0.62 -0.90
C ILE A 195 20.66 0.83 -0.60
N GLY A 196 20.34 1.43 0.54
CA GLY A 196 19.00 1.62 1.09
C GLY A 196 18.40 3.01 0.91
N GLY A 197 18.73 3.75 -0.16
CA GLY A 197 18.00 4.98 -0.47
C GLY A 197 16.50 4.71 -0.40
N ARG A 198 15.87 5.04 0.74
CA ARG A 198 14.44 4.86 0.98
C ARG A 198 13.66 5.71 -0.01
N ILE A 199 13.31 5.14 -1.15
CA ILE A 199 12.19 5.65 -1.91
C ILE A 199 10.98 5.20 -1.12
N LEU A 200 10.58 5.99 -0.13
CA LEU A 200 9.31 5.81 0.56
C LEU A 200 8.23 6.28 -0.42
N PRO A 201 7.45 5.38 -1.04
CA PRO A 201 6.34 5.79 -1.88
C PRO A 201 5.23 6.47 -1.04
N VAL A 202 5.19 6.16 0.25
CA VAL A 202 4.25 6.75 1.20
C VAL A 202 5.00 7.72 2.11
N LYS A 203 4.64 8.99 2.06
CA LYS A 203 5.12 10.00 2.99
C LYS A 203 4.06 10.19 4.06
N LEU A 204 4.41 10.05 5.34
CA LEU A 204 3.48 10.30 6.45
C LEU A 204 2.80 11.67 6.30
N ARG A 205 3.49 12.65 5.71
CA ARG A 205 2.95 13.98 5.45
C ARG A 205 1.74 13.96 4.49
N SER A 206 1.65 13.00 3.57
CA SER A 206 0.50 12.87 2.66
C SER A 206 -0.60 11.99 3.25
N GLU A 207 -0.25 11.05 4.13
CA GLU A 207 -1.15 10.02 4.64
C GLU A 207 -1.69 10.31 6.06
N TRP A 208 -1.34 11.45 6.66
CA TRP A 208 -1.84 11.81 7.99
C TRP A 208 -3.38 11.79 8.10
N PRO A 209 -4.16 12.12 7.03
CA PRO A 209 -5.62 12.05 7.14
C PRO A 209 -6.12 10.63 7.36
N LEU A 210 -5.48 9.62 6.72
CA LEU A 210 -5.80 8.21 6.92
C LEU A 210 -5.39 7.73 8.32
N LEU A 211 -4.25 8.22 8.83
CA LEU A 211 -3.84 7.94 10.20
C LEU A 211 -4.90 8.41 11.21
N VAL A 212 -5.34 9.66 11.09
CA VAL A 212 -6.36 10.25 11.98
C VAL A 212 -7.70 9.53 11.80
N PHE A 213 -8.12 9.30 10.56
CA PHE A 213 -9.35 8.58 10.25
C PHE A 213 -9.42 7.22 10.93
N THR A 214 -8.39 6.40 10.76
CA THR A 214 -8.37 5.03 11.29
C THR A 214 -8.35 4.98 12.82
N LEU A 215 -7.73 5.97 13.50
CA LEU A 215 -7.76 6.11 14.95
C LEU A 215 -9.14 6.54 15.45
N LEU A 216 -9.74 7.53 14.80
CA LEU A 216 -11.09 8.00 15.15
C LEU A 216 -12.13 6.89 14.99
N VAL A 217 -12.05 6.10 13.91
CA VAL A 217 -12.97 4.98 13.69
C VAL A 217 -12.78 3.89 14.74
N ALA A 218 -11.54 3.52 15.07
CA ALA A 218 -11.27 2.53 16.11
C ALA A 218 -11.81 2.98 17.48
N GLY A 219 -11.58 4.26 17.84
CA GLY A 219 -12.12 4.85 19.06
C GLY A 219 -13.65 4.93 19.07
N LEU A 220 -14.25 5.31 17.94
CA LEU A 220 -15.71 5.38 17.77
C LEU A 220 -16.37 4.00 17.92
N VAL A 221 -15.78 2.96 17.30
CA VAL A 221 -16.27 1.59 17.43
C VAL A 221 -16.20 1.12 18.90
N ALA A 222 -15.07 1.37 19.59
CA ALA A 222 -14.91 1.05 21.00
C ALA A 222 -15.97 1.78 21.84
N PHE A 223 -16.16 3.09 21.62
CA PHE A 223 -17.14 3.92 22.32
C PHE A 223 -18.58 3.42 22.14
N VAL A 224 -19.03 3.24 20.89
CA VAL A 224 -20.40 2.78 20.60
C VAL A 224 -20.64 1.38 21.17
N THR A 225 -19.66 0.48 21.02
CA THR A 225 -19.76 -0.89 21.53
C THR A 225 -19.86 -0.91 23.06
N ALA A 226 -19.07 -0.09 23.76
CA ALA A 226 -19.13 0.04 25.21
C ALA A 226 -20.53 0.47 25.68
N GLN A 227 -21.10 1.51 25.08
CA GLN A 227 -22.44 2.01 25.46
C GLN A 227 -23.55 0.99 25.18
N LEU A 228 -23.41 0.15 24.15
CA LEU A 228 -24.35 -0.93 23.86
C LEU A 228 -24.20 -2.11 24.82
N ILE A 229 -22.99 -2.43 25.29
CA ILE A 229 -22.74 -3.50 26.28
C ILE A 229 -23.22 -3.08 27.67
N GLU A 230 -22.90 -1.85 28.09
CA GLU A 230 -23.27 -1.31 29.42
C GLU A 230 -24.75 -0.93 29.52
N VAL A 231 -25.51 -1.03 28.43
CA VAL A 231 -26.91 -0.62 28.33
C VAL A 231 -27.09 0.85 28.79
N SER A 232 -26.03 1.64 28.65
CA SER A 232 -26.03 3.08 28.98
C SER A 232 -26.71 3.87 27.84
N GLU A 233 -27.03 5.15 28.08
CA GLU A 233 -27.59 5.98 27.02
C GLU A 233 -26.61 6.18 25.88
N LEU A 234 -27.03 5.83 24.67
CA LEU A 234 -26.21 6.00 23.47
C LEU A 234 -26.12 7.50 23.12
N HIS A 235 -24.93 8.07 23.27
CA HIS A 235 -24.66 9.45 22.87
C HIS A 235 -24.48 9.55 21.36
N TRP A 236 -25.54 9.12 20.61
CA TRP A 236 -25.52 9.01 19.15
C TRP A 236 -25.19 10.31 18.41
N PRO A 237 -25.59 11.54 18.89
CA PRO A 237 -25.18 12.77 18.19
C PRO A 237 -23.67 12.98 18.23
N ALA A 238 -23.03 12.70 19.37
CA ALA A 238 -21.58 12.77 19.49
C ALA A 238 -20.88 11.71 18.61
N ALA A 239 -21.39 10.47 18.63
CA ALA A 239 -20.89 9.39 17.80
C ALA A 239 -20.97 9.72 16.30
N LEU A 240 -22.10 10.27 15.84
CA LEU A 240 -22.26 10.69 14.43
C LEU A 240 -21.37 11.88 14.09
N THR A 241 -21.22 12.85 14.99
CA THR A 241 -20.34 14.00 14.76
C THR A 241 -18.90 13.55 14.56
N VAL A 242 -18.39 12.68 15.43
CA VAL A 242 -17.05 12.09 15.29
C VAL A 242 -16.94 11.24 14.02
N GLY A 243 -17.95 10.42 13.75
CA GLY A 243 -17.95 9.52 12.60
C GLY A 243 -17.97 10.26 11.25
N ILE A 244 -18.82 11.28 11.11
CA ILE A 244 -18.88 12.11 9.91
C ILE A 244 -17.59 12.92 9.80
N GLY A 245 -17.10 13.49 10.91
CA GLY A 245 -15.82 14.20 10.93
C GLY A 245 -14.65 13.34 10.49
N ALA A 246 -14.59 12.10 10.95
CA ALA A 246 -13.57 11.13 10.51
C ALA A 246 -13.65 10.88 8.99
N MET A 247 -14.85 10.69 8.44
CA MET A 247 -15.04 10.52 6.99
C MET A 247 -14.60 11.78 6.21
N MET A 248 -14.92 12.97 6.70
CA MET A 248 -14.46 14.23 6.07
C MET A 248 -12.94 14.33 6.10
N VAL A 249 -12.28 14.01 7.20
CA VAL A 249 -10.82 14.00 7.30
C VAL A 249 -10.23 13.01 6.29
N SER A 250 -10.82 11.82 6.14
CA SER A 250 -10.32 10.84 5.18
C SER A 250 -10.37 11.33 3.74
N THR A 251 -11.31 12.23 3.39
CA THR A 251 -11.38 12.78 2.02
C THR A 251 -10.25 13.75 1.68
N LEU A 252 -9.53 14.28 2.68
CA LEU A 252 -8.43 15.25 2.48
C LEU A 252 -7.22 14.66 1.76
N HIS A 253 -7.06 13.31 1.76
CA HIS A 253 -5.99 12.66 1.00
C HIS A 253 -6.35 12.42 -0.48
N LEU A 254 -7.61 12.63 -0.87
CA LEU A 254 -8.07 12.41 -2.24
C LEU A 254 -7.62 13.55 -3.16
N GLY A 255 -7.10 13.20 -4.32
CA GLY A 255 -6.79 14.20 -5.35
C GLY A 255 -8.03 14.87 -5.96
N LYS A 256 -9.19 14.18 -5.92
CA LYS A 256 -10.48 14.68 -6.42
C LYS A 256 -11.59 14.42 -5.38
N PRO A 257 -11.65 15.18 -4.27
CA PRO A 257 -12.60 14.94 -3.18
C PRO A 257 -14.06 15.04 -3.61
N THR A 258 -14.40 15.85 -4.62
CA THR A 258 -15.76 15.96 -5.17
C THR A 258 -16.27 14.66 -5.80
N ARG A 259 -15.36 13.74 -6.13
CA ARG A 259 -15.66 12.43 -6.69
C ARG A 259 -15.67 11.31 -5.61
N ALA A 260 -15.53 11.63 -4.32
CA ALA A 260 -15.42 10.66 -3.21
C ALA A 260 -16.57 9.65 -3.17
N TRP A 261 -17.78 10.04 -3.58
CA TRP A 261 -18.94 9.14 -3.66
C TRP A 261 -18.71 7.90 -4.54
N ARG A 262 -17.76 7.97 -5.47
CA ARG A 262 -17.40 6.81 -6.32
C ARG A 262 -16.65 5.73 -5.55
N ALA A 263 -16.19 6.00 -4.34
CA ALA A 263 -15.45 5.04 -3.53
C ALA A 263 -16.22 3.77 -3.16
N VAL A 264 -17.55 3.75 -3.32
CA VAL A 264 -18.39 2.57 -3.04
C VAL A 264 -18.68 1.70 -4.27
N LEU A 265 -18.30 2.13 -5.48
CA LEU A 265 -18.74 1.50 -6.73
C LEU A 265 -18.19 0.09 -6.93
N ASN A 266 -17.01 -0.22 -6.41
CA ASN A 266 -16.39 -1.53 -6.57
C ASN A 266 -16.47 -2.40 -5.30
N PHE A 267 -17.64 -2.50 -4.72
CA PHE A 267 -17.86 -3.28 -3.50
C PHE A 267 -17.44 -4.77 -3.63
N ARG A 268 -17.52 -5.33 -4.83
CA ARG A 268 -17.26 -6.77 -5.05
C ARG A 268 -15.80 -7.14 -4.87
N THR A 269 -14.85 -6.31 -5.28
CA THR A 269 -13.43 -6.66 -5.30
C THR A 269 -12.54 -5.74 -4.47
N SER A 270 -12.92 -4.47 -4.30
CA SER A 270 -12.11 -3.50 -3.56
C SER A 270 -12.40 -3.50 -2.06
N TRP A 271 -11.37 -3.72 -1.25
CA TRP A 271 -11.47 -3.59 0.20
C TRP A 271 -11.79 -2.16 0.64
N VAL A 272 -11.26 -1.14 -0.07
CA VAL A 272 -11.60 0.27 0.19
C VAL A 272 -13.09 0.54 -0.01
N SER A 273 -13.72 -0.03 -1.06
CA SER A 273 -15.17 0.12 -1.28
C SER A 273 -15.99 -0.55 -0.18
N ARG A 274 -15.55 -1.73 0.28
CA ARG A 274 -16.19 -2.44 1.40
C ARG A 274 -16.09 -1.63 2.69
N GLU A 275 -14.91 -1.07 2.97
CA GLU A 275 -14.66 -0.19 4.11
C GLU A 275 -15.63 0.98 4.12
N VAL A 276 -15.71 1.75 3.03
CA VAL A 276 -16.58 2.93 2.95
C VAL A 276 -18.06 2.55 3.06
N ALA A 277 -18.49 1.46 2.42
CA ALA A 277 -19.88 1.01 2.49
C ALA A 277 -20.27 0.50 3.89
N LEU A 278 -19.42 -0.35 4.50
CA LEU A 278 -19.66 -0.88 5.85
C LEU A 278 -19.65 0.23 6.89
N TYR A 279 -18.72 1.19 6.77
CA TYR A 279 -18.68 2.35 7.63
C TYR A 279 -19.93 3.21 7.53
N SER A 280 -20.42 3.45 6.32
CA SER A 280 -21.67 4.19 6.09
C SER A 280 -22.88 3.47 6.70
N LEU A 281 -22.96 2.13 6.56
CA LEU A 281 -23.98 1.31 7.19
C LEU A 281 -23.89 1.31 8.71
N PHE A 282 -22.66 1.29 9.26
CA PHE A 282 -22.45 1.41 10.71
C PHE A 282 -22.97 2.76 11.23
N LEU A 283 -22.61 3.89 10.61
CA LEU A 283 -23.13 5.21 11.01
C LEU A 283 -24.67 5.28 10.86
N GLY A 284 -25.21 4.70 9.80
CA GLY A 284 -26.67 4.57 9.62
C GLY A 284 -27.34 3.77 10.73
N SER A 285 -26.71 2.70 11.23
CA SER A 285 -27.20 1.92 12.36
C SER A 285 -27.17 2.71 13.68
N VAL A 286 -26.11 3.50 13.92
CA VAL A 286 -26.00 4.40 15.07
C VAL A 286 -27.10 5.46 15.05
N LEU A 287 -27.36 6.06 13.87
CA LEU A 287 -28.46 7.01 13.70
C LEU A 287 -29.82 6.36 13.98
N PHE A 288 -30.07 5.17 13.41
CA PHE A 288 -31.30 4.43 13.63
C PHE A 288 -31.54 4.11 15.10
N LEU A 289 -30.52 3.59 15.81
CA LEU A 289 -30.61 3.31 17.26
C LEU A 289 -30.90 4.58 18.07
N GLY A 290 -30.29 5.71 17.70
CA GLY A 290 -30.47 6.98 18.37
C GLY A 290 -31.88 7.58 18.18
N VAL A 291 -32.37 7.58 16.94
CA VAL A 291 -33.68 8.19 16.60
C VAL A 291 -34.83 7.30 17.03
N SER A 292 -34.74 5.99 16.82
CA SER A 292 -35.82 5.06 17.17
C SER A 292 -35.92 4.76 18.68
N GLY A 293 -34.84 5.01 19.44
CA GLY A 293 -34.72 4.57 20.81
C GLY A 293 -34.75 3.04 20.98
N SER A 294 -34.78 2.30 19.88
CA SER A 294 -34.86 0.84 19.89
C SER A 294 -33.55 0.24 20.37
N ARG A 295 -33.62 -0.57 21.42
CA ARG A 295 -32.48 -1.31 21.99
C ARG A 295 -32.73 -2.80 21.99
N SER A 296 -33.34 -3.31 20.92
CA SER A 296 -33.46 -4.76 20.76
C SER A 296 -32.06 -5.38 20.64
N THR A 297 -31.89 -6.58 21.18
CA THR A 297 -30.63 -7.34 21.08
C THR A 297 -30.19 -7.47 19.63
N PHE A 298 -31.16 -7.67 18.70
CA PHE A 298 -30.87 -7.78 17.28
C PHE A 298 -30.27 -6.49 16.70
N THR A 299 -30.88 -5.32 16.96
CA THR A 299 -30.40 -4.04 16.41
C THR A 299 -29.03 -3.66 16.98
N SER A 300 -28.78 -3.94 18.27
CA SER A 300 -27.50 -3.72 18.91
C SER A 300 -26.40 -4.63 18.36
N LEU A 301 -26.68 -5.93 18.21
CA LEU A 301 -25.73 -6.88 17.60
C LEU A 301 -25.44 -6.55 16.14
N LEU A 302 -26.44 -6.10 15.38
CA LEU A 302 -26.24 -5.65 14.00
C LEU A 302 -25.30 -4.45 13.93
N ALA A 303 -25.49 -3.45 14.79
CA ALA A 303 -24.62 -2.28 14.84
C ALA A 303 -23.18 -2.65 15.20
N VAL A 304 -22.97 -3.50 16.22
CA VAL A 304 -21.67 -4.02 16.61
C VAL A 304 -21.04 -4.85 15.48
N GLY A 305 -21.82 -5.71 14.83
CA GLY A 305 -21.37 -6.51 13.68
C GLY A 305 -20.86 -5.62 12.53
N LEU A 306 -21.60 -4.57 12.17
CA LEU A 306 -21.20 -3.61 11.13
C LEU A 306 -19.95 -2.83 11.55
N ALA A 307 -19.84 -2.44 12.82
CA ALA A 307 -18.68 -1.75 13.36
C ALA A 307 -17.40 -2.59 13.19
N TYR A 308 -17.41 -3.83 13.65
CA TYR A 308 -16.23 -4.71 13.54
C TYR A 308 -15.97 -5.18 12.11
N ALA A 309 -17.01 -5.37 11.29
CA ALA A 309 -16.84 -5.64 9.85
C ALA A 309 -16.13 -4.48 9.15
N THR A 310 -16.42 -3.22 9.54
CA THR A 310 -15.70 -2.04 9.07
C THR A 310 -14.22 -2.12 9.43
N LEU A 311 -13.88 -2.38 10.69
CA LEU A 311 -12.49 -2.48 11.14
C LEU A 311 -11.71 -3.60 10.42
N LEU A 312 -12.33 -4.77 10.25
CA LEU A 312 -11.72 -5.89 9.53
C LEU A 312 -11.49 -5.54 8.05
N SER A 313 -12.40 -4.78 7.44
CA SER A 313 -12.23 -4.28 6.08
C SER A 313 -11.06 -3.30 5.98
N MET A 314 -10.92 -2.37 6.95
CA MET A 314 -9.80 -1.43 7.05
C MET A 314 -8.46 -2.16 7.20
N ASP A 315 -8.38 -3.16 8.08
CA ASP A 315 -7.17 -3.96 8.24
C ASP A 315 -6.83 -4.75 6.97
N SER A 316 -7.84 -5.18 6.20
CA SER A 316 -7.66 -5.90 4.93
C SER A 316 -7.14 -5.03 3.79
N VAL A 317 -7.35 -3.70 3.82
CA VAL A 317 -6.80 -2.76 2.84
C VAL A 317 -5.26 -2.81 2.82
N SER A 318 -4.64 -2.99 3.99
CA SER A 318 -3.18 -3.08 4.10
C SER A 318 -2.60 -4.44 3.66
N ASN A 319 -3.42 -5.46 3.42
CA ASN A 319 -2.95 -6.75 2.90
C ASN A 319 -2.93 -6.75 1.37
N SER A 320 -1.99 -6.01 0.80
CA SER A 320 -1.91 -5.80 -0.65
C SER A 320 -0.70 -6.52 -1.26
N PRO A 321 -0.82 -7.03 -2.51
CA PRO A 321 0.27 -7.76 -3.19
C PRO A 321 1.50 -6.89 -3.48
N GLY A 322 1.37 -5.56 -3.41
CA GLY A 322 2.49 -4.64 -3.58
C GLY A 322 3.41 -4.53 -2.35
N LEU A 323 3.03 -5.08 -1.20
CA LEU A 323 3.82 -5.05 0.02
C LEU A 323 4.75 -6.26 0.12
N ARG A 324 5.99 -6.01 0.57
CA ARG A 324 7.01 -7.06 0.71
C ARG A 324 6.73 -8.00 1.87
N VAL A 325 6.14 -7.48 2.94
CA VAL A 325 5.81 -8.24 4.13
C VAL A 325 4.30 -8.11 4.38
N PRO A 326 3.60 -9.22 4.63
CA PRO A 326 2.21 -9.14 5.05
C PRO A 326 2.09 -8.23 6.27
N THR A 327 1.22 -7.25 6.20
CA THR A 327 1.00 -6.31 7.30
C THR A 327 0.02 -6.83 8.35
N VAL A 328 -0.56 -7.98 8.11
CA VAL A 328 -1.50 -8.65 9.03
C VAL A 328 -0.91 -10.01 9.45
N PRO A 329 -0.79 -10.27 10.76
CA PRO A 329 -1.16 -9.41 11.90
C PRO A 329 -0.09 -8.34 12.23
N HIS A 330 -0.53 -7.15 12.61
CA HIS A 330 0.32 -6.01 12.99
C HIS A 330 -0.24 -5.33 14.25
N SER A 331 0.62 -4.75 15.11
CA SER A 331 0.18 -4.09 16.34
C SER A 331 -0.72 -2.86 16.09
N ALA A 332 -0.57 -2.19 14.95
CA ALA A 332 -1.38 -1.05 14.54
C ALA A 332 -2.71 -1.44 13.87
N MET A 333 -3.14 -2.71 13.90
CA MET A 333 -4.46 -3.12 13.39
C MET A 333 -5.59 -2.35 14.10
N THR A 334 -6.53 -1.84 13.32
CA THR A 334 -7.68 -1.06 13.83
C THR A 334 -8.56 -1.91 14.74
N THR A 335 -8.76 -3.18 14.38
CA THR A 335 -9.53 -4.13 15.18
C THR A 335 -8.92 -4.35 16.57
N LEU A 336 -7.59 -4.56 16.66
CA LEU A 336 -6.91 -4.72 17.95
C LEU A 336 -6.92 -3.45 18.78
N THR A 337 -6.78 -2.30 18.12
CA THR A 337 -6.88 -0.99 18.78
C THR A 337 -8.27 -0.79 19.38
N ALA A 338 -9.34 -1.07 18.63
CA ALA A 338 -10.70 -0.94 19.12
C ALA A 338 -11.01 -1.89 20.28
N LEU A 339 -10.56 -3.14 20.22
CA LEU A 339 -10.72 -4.11 21.32
C LEU A 339 -9.97 -3.66 22.58
N PHE A 340 -8.76 -3.16 22.44
CA PHE A 340 -7.97 -2.66 23.56
C PHE A 340 -8.66 -1.46 24.23
N LEU A 341 -9.08 -0.47 23.45
CA LEU A 341 -9.79 0.70 23.93
C LEU A 341 -11.15 0.33 24.56
N LEU A 342 -11.89 -0.62 23.96
CA LEU A 342 -13.13 -1.15 24.53
C LEU A 342 -12.89 -1.77 25.90
N GLY A 343 -11.88 -2.61 26.03
CA GLY A 343 -11.54 -3.27 27.29
C GLY A 343 -11.19 -2.25 28.40
N LEU A 344 -10.46 -1.18 28.05
CA LEU A 344 -10.17 -0.08 28.97
C LEU A 344 -11.44 0.71 29.34
N TRP A 345 -12.31 0.97 28.36
CA TRP A 345 -13.55 1.73 28.58
C TRP A 345 -14.52 1.03 29.52
N VAL A 346 -14.78 -0.26 29.24
CA VAL A 346 -15.71 -1.10 30.05
C VAL A 346 -15.08 -1.57 31.38
N GLY A 347 -13.78 -1.30 31.58
CA GLY A 347 -13.07 -1.78 32.77
C GLY A 347 -12.91 -3.31 32.81
N SER A 348 -12.94 -3.98 31.65
CA SER A 348 -12.87 -5.44 31.55
C SER A 348 -11.45 -5.94 31.31
N PRO A 349 -10.79 -6.56 32.31
CA PRO A 349 -9.47 -7.15 32.12
C PRO A 349 -9.48 -8.30 31.10
N TRP A 350 -10.59 -9.00 30.98
CA TRP A 350 -10.75 -10.12 30.04
C TRP A 350 -10.70 -9.70 28.56
N ILE A 351 -10.98 -8.42 28.28
CA ILE A 351 -10.88 -7.86 26.93
C ILE A 351 -9.55 -7.08 26.79
N ALA A 352 -9.22 -6.23 27.76
CA ALA A 352 -8.06 -5.34 27.70
C ALA A 352 -6.73 -6.11 27.67
N LEU A 353 -6.53 -7.10 28.58
CA LEU A 353 -5.26 -7.78 28.73
C LEU A 353 -4.89 -8.64 27.53
N PRO A 354 -5.77 -9.48 26.95
CA PRO A 354 -5.43 -10.23 25.75
C PRO A 354 -5.11 -9.33 24.54
N ALA A 355 -5.89 -8.26 24.35
CA ALA A 355 -5.64 -7.30 23.29
C ALA A 355 -4.30 -6.57 23.48
N ALA A 356 -3.99 -6.12 24.69
CA ALA A 356 -2.71 -5.51 25.04
C ALA A 356 -1.54 -6.48 24.83
N ALA A 357 -1.64 -7.71 25.34
CA ALA A 357 -0.59 -8.73 25.21
C ALA A 357 -0.28 -9.02 23.74
N LEU A 358 -1.32 -9.23 22.92
CA LEU A 358 -1.14 -9.46 21.48
C LEU A 358 -0.50 -8.25 20.80
N LYS A 359 -0.95 -7.02 21.11
CA LYS A 359 -0.36 -5.79 20.57
C LYS A 359 1.12 -5.65 20.95
N ILE A 360 1.49 -5.95 22.19
CA ILE A 360 2.89 -5.91 22.67
C ILE A 360 3.74 -6.93 21.92
N VAL A 361 3.28 -8.17 21.81
CA VAL A 361 3.99 -9.24 21.10
C VAL A 361 4.23 -8.86 19.62
N LEU A 362 3.16 -8.41 18.93
CA LEU A 362 3.27 -7.99 17.54
C LEU A 362 4.17 -6.76 17.38
N TYR A 363 4.17 -5.85 18.33
CA TYR A 363 5.04 -4.69 18.30
C TYR A 363 6.52 -5.07 18.48
N LEU A 364 6.83 -5.89 19.47
CA LEU A 364 8.20 -6.32 19.77
C LEU A 364 8.80 -7.24 18.70
N SER A 365 7.95 -7.92 17.92
CA SER A 365 8.40 -8.76 16.81
C SER A 365 8.88 -7.98 15.57
N ARG A 366 8.75 -6.65 15.56
CA ARG A 366 9.12 -5.82 14.41
C ARG A 366 10.64 -5.73 14.22
N PRO A 367 11.17 -5.99 13.01
CA PRO A 367 12.61 -5.88 12.71
C PRO A 367 13.18 -4.47 12.91
N VAL A 368 12.35 -3.43 12.74
CA VAL A 368 12.76 -2.01 12.73
C VAL A 368 13.15 -1.51 14.13
N LEU A 369 12.77 -2.20 15.21
CA LEU A 369 13.10 -1.80 16.60
C LEU A 369 14.58 -1.88 16.95
N GLN A 370 15.45 -2.30 16.02
CA GLN A 370 16.88 -2.51 16.28
C GLN A 370 17.72 -1.23 16.20
N GLY A 371 17.17 -0.11 15.69
CA GLY A 371 17.90 1.18 15.58
C GLY A 371 17.84 2.04 16.86
N PRO A 372 18.85 2.89 17.16
CA PRO A 372 18.90 3.67 18.40
C PRO A 372 17.75 4.68 18.56
N GLY A 373 17.28 5.31 17.49
CA GLY A 373 16.16 6.25 17.53
C GLY A 373 14.79 5.57 17.77
N TRP A 374 14.65 4.34 17.34
CA TRP A 374 13.42 3.57 17.49
C TRP A 374 13.22 3.06 18.92
N ARG A 375 14.27 2.80 19.68
CA ARG A 375 14.20 2.34 21.08
C ARG A 375 13.51 3.39 21.97
N ALA A 376 13.85 4.67 21.81
CA ALA A 376 13.20 5.73 22.59
C ALA A 376 11.69 5.86 22.30
N LEU A 377 11.30 5.75 21.01
CA LEU A 377 9.90 5.76 20.64
C LEU A 377 9.17 4.50 21.13
N ALA A 378 9.82 3.35 21.12
CA ALA A 378 9.27 2.10 21.63
C ALA A 378 9.02 2.18 23.15
N THR A 379 9.99 2.69 23.93
CA THR A 379 9.81 2.88 25.38
C THR A 379 8.68 3.86 25.69
N LEU A 380 8.62 4.98 24.96
CA LEU A 380 7.54 5.95 25.10
C LEU A 380 6.16 5.32 24.81
N ARG A 381 6.06 4.58 23.70
CA ARG A 381 4.82 3.90 23.31
C ARG A 381 4.38 2.86 24.34
N LEU A 382 5.29 2.01 24.80
CA LEU A 382 4.97 0.98 25.80
C LEU A 382 4.59 1.60 27.14
N GLY A 383 5.30 2.66 27.54
CA GLY A 383 5.01 3.40 28.77
C GLY A 383 3.62 4.06 28.75
N LEU A 384 3.34 4.85 27.73
CA LEU A 384 2.06 5.56 27.58
C LEU A 384 0.89 4.61 27.25
N GLY A 385 1.15 3.63 26.39
CA GLY A 385 0.10 2.75 25.86
C GLY A 385 -0.36 1.68 26.83
N PHE A 386 0.54 1.13 27.63
CA PHE A 386 0.24 -0.03 28.45
C PHE A 386 0.58 0.16 29.94
N MET A 387 1.72 0.75 30.30
CA MET A 387 2.09 0.95 31.70
C MET A 387 1.22 2.02 32.37
N LEU A 388 1.02 3.15 31.72
CA LEU A 388 0.21 4.24 32.29
C LEU A 388 -1.24 3.81 32.57
N PRO A 389 -2.01 3.24 31.63
CA PRO A 389 -3.37 2.79 31.93
C PRO A 389 -3.42 1.67 32.98
N ALA A 390 -2.42 0.78 33.02
CA ALA A 390 -2.34 -0.24 34.05
C ALA A 390 -2.12 0.37 35.45
N LEU A 391 -1.25 1.38 35.56
CA LEU A 391 -1.02 2.10 36.83
C LEU A 391 -2.26 2.88 37.29
N VAL A 392 -2.91 3.58 36.34
CA VAL A 392 -4.18 4.31 36.62
C VAL A 392 -5.25 3.35 37.12
N TRP A 393 -5.37 2.18 36.49
CA TRP A 393 -6.33 1.15 36.88
C TRP A 393 -6.01 0.54 38.24
N MET A 394 -4.75 0.18 38.51
CA MET A 394 -4.33 -0.36 39.82
C MET A 394 -4.48 0.66 40.96
N ALA A 395 -4.31 1.93 40.65
CA ALA A 395 -4.51 3.02 41.62
C ALA A 395 -5.99 3.32 41.91
N GLY A 396 -6.94 2.68 41.24
CA GLY A 396 -8.36 2.93 41.35
C GLY A 396 -8.78 4.34 40.92
N ILE A 397 -8.00 4.96 40.00
CA ILE A 397 -8.29 6.32 39.54
C ILE A 397 -9.33 6.24 38.39
N GLU A 398 -10.56 6.70 38.68
CA GLU A 398 -11.68 6.75 37.74
C GLU A 398 -11.58 7.98 36.81
N SER A 399 -10.48 8.12 36.07
CA SER A 399 -10.29 9.23 35.12
C SER A 399 -10.17 8.72 33.71
N MET A 400 -11.26 8.79 32.95
CA MET A 400 -11.26 8.39 31.51
C MET A 400 -10.20 9.12 30.65
N PRO A 401 -9.95 10.44 30.81
CA PRO A 401 -8.89 11.11 30.10
C PRO A 401 -7.49 10.53 30.37
N LEU A 402 -7.18 10.14 31.62
CA LEU A 402 -5.91 9.51 31.95
C LEU A 402 -5.85 8.06 31.43
N LEU A 403 -6.97 7.35 31.52
CA LEU A 403 -7.06 5.95 31.11
C LEU A 403 -6.95 5.78 29.60
N LEU A 404 -7.50 6.69 28.80
CA LEU A 404 -7.56 6.61 27.35
C LEU A 404 -6.54 7.51 26.63
N GLY A 405 -6.14 8.63 27.24
CA GLY A 405 -5.26 9.62 26.59
C GLY A 405 -3.86 9.07 26.26
N GLY A 406 -3.25 8.37 27.21
CA GLY A 406 -1.96 7.71 27.00
C GLY A 406 -2.02 6.65 25.88
N PRO A 407 -2.95 5.69 25.95
CA PRO A 407 -3.18 4.72 24.87
C PRO A 407 -3.43 5.34 23.50
N LEU A 408 -4.28 6.36 23.39
CA LEU A 408 -4.54 7.03 22.10
C LEU A 408 -3.28 7.67 21.52
N LEU A 409 -2.45 8.31 22.35
CA LEU A 409 -1.16 8.85 21.92
C LEU A 409 -0.20 7.73 21.47
N ALA A 410 -0.13 6.65 22.23
CA ALA A 410 0.69 5.48 21.90
C ALA A 410 0.24 4.81 20.60
N GLU A 411 -1.07 4.71 20.35
CA GLU A 411 -1.63 4.20 19.09
C GLU A 411 -1.33 5.13 17.92
N THR A 412 -1.32 6.44 18.14
CA THR A 412 -0.91 7.42 17.13
C THR A 412 0.56 7.19 16.72
N LEU A 413 1.44 6.97 17.71
CA LEU A 413 2.86 6.65 17.45
C LEU A 413 3.02 5.33 16.71
N ASP A 414 2.30 4.27 17.14
CA ASP A 414 2.34 2.96 16.49
C ASP A 414 1.91 3.03 15.03
N ARG A 415 0.85 3.78 14.76
CA ARG A 415 0.32 3.94 13.42
C ARG A 415 1.23 4.79 12.53
N ALA A 416 1.83 5.85 13.09
CA ALA A 416 2.84 6.62 12.38
C ALA A 416 4.07 5.77 12.01
N GLN A 417 4.49 4.88 12.93
CA GLN A 417 5.55 3.92 12.67
C GLN A 417 5.16 2.91 11.59
N PHE A 418 3.92 2.40 11.63
CA PHE A 418 3.40 1.50 10.60
C PHE A 418 3.52 2.09 9.19
N TYR A 419 3.08 3.34 8.98
CA TYR A 419 3.22 4.00 7.67
C TYR A 419 4.69 4.21 7.28
N ALA A 420 5.58 4.48 8.25
CA ALA A 420 7.02 4.63 7.99
C ALA A 420 7.71 3.29 7.65
N GLU A 421 7.14 2.17 8.09
CA GLU A 421 7.66 0.81 7.88
C GLU A 421 7.13 0.16 6.59
N LEU A 422 6.09 0.72 5.95
CA LEU A 422 5.54 0.16 4.73
C LEU A 422 6.64 0.00 3.67
N ASP A 423 6.92 -1.23 3.32
CA ASP A 423 7.93 -1.60 2.34
C ASP A 423 7.26 -2.17 1.08
N PHE A 424 7.35 -1.40 -0.01
CA PHE A 424 6.73 -1.78 -1.28
C PHE A 424 7.71 -2.57 -2.14
N LEU A 425 7.22 -3.66 -2.71
CA LEU A 425 7.90 -4.38 -3.77
C LEU A 425 8.02 -3.47 -4.99
N THR A 426 9.23 -3.31 -5.49
CA THR A 426 9.47 -2.64 -6.77
C THR A 426 10.63 -3.35 -7.48
N PRO A 427 10.64 -3.40 -8.84
CA PRO A 427 11.74 -4.02 -9.57
C PRO A 427 13.10 -3.43 -9.21
N ARG A 428 13.18 -2.12 -8.98
CA ARG A 428 14.42 -1.47 -8.56
C ARG A 428 14.95 -1.99 -7.22
N ARG A 429 14.06 -2.25 -6.25
CA ARG A 429 14.43 -2.81 -4.95
C ARG A 429 14.82 -4.28 -5.06
N GLN A 430 14.08 -5.05 -5.85
CA GLN A 430 14.40 -6.45 -6.09
C GLN A 430 15.80 -6.57 -6.75
N ILE A 431 16.05 -5.80 -7.81
CA ILE A 431 17.33 -5.75 -8.51
C ILE A 431 18.49 -5.40 -7.55
N ARG A 432 18.29 -4.43 -6.66
CA ARG A 432 19.30 -4.06 -5.65
C ARG A 432 19.50 -5.15 -4.60
N GLY A 433 18.43 -5.80 -4.18
CA GLY A 433 18.50 -6.94 -3.25
C GLY A 433 19.27 -8.11 -3.86
N ASP A 434 18.98 -8.46 -5.10
CA ASP A 434 19.65 -9.53 -5.85
C ASP A 434 21.14 -9.20 -6.03
N LEU A 435 21.49 -7.95 -6.33
CA LEU A 435 22.89 -7.50 -6.40
C LEU A 435 23.60 -7.61 -5.07
N ALA A 436 22.95 -7.18 -3.98
CA ALA A 436 23.53 -7.27 -2.64
C ALA A 436 23.76 -8.74 -2.23
N ALA A 437 22.84 -9.66 -2.57
CA ALA A 437 23.00 -11.08 -2.32
C ALA A 437 24.19 -11.67 -3.10
N LEU A 438 24.33 -11.32 -4.39
CA LEU A 438 25.48 -11.71 -5.21
C LEU A 438 26.82 -11.26 -4.61
N LEU A 439 26.89 -10.00 -4.17
CA LEU A 439 28.11 -9.43 -3.58
C LEU A 439 28.43 -10.02 -2.18
N ALA A 440 27.41 -10.57 -1.48
CA ALA A 440 27.63 -11.25 -0.21
C ALA A 440 28.19 -12.68 -0.41
N THR A 441 27.77 -13.37 -1.46
CA THR A 441 28.25 -14.74 -1.79
C THR A 441 29.68 -14.76 -2.33
N ASP A 442 30.13 -13.69 -2.98
CA ASP A 442 31.52 -13.54 -3.43
C ASP A 442 32.53 -13.33 -2.27
N LYS A 443 32.05 -13.11 -1.05
CA LYS A 443 32.87 -12.91 0.16
C LYS A 443 32.98 -14.16 1.05
N ALA A 444 32.25 -15.22 0.76
CA ALA A 444 32.28 -16.49 1.47
C ALA A 444 33.09 -17.54 0.70
#